data_52f4673087d5b413463b2475472192d9
#
_entry.id   52f4673087d5b413463b2475472192d9
#
_cell.length_a   1.000
_cell.length_b   1.000
_cell.length_c   1.000
_cell.angle_alpha   90.00
_cell.angle_beta   90.00
_cell.angle_gamma   90.00
#
_symmetry.space_group_name_H-M   'P 1'
#
loop_
_entity.id
_entity.type
_entity.pdbx_description
1 polymer ?
#
loop_
_entity_poly.entity_id
_entity_poly.type
_entity_poly.pdbx_seq_one_letter_code
_entity_poly.pdbx_strand_id
1 'polypeptide(L)'
;MEYVPELRKKYKEVIVPALTKEFNYTTPMQVPKLEKIVINQGVGKAIADKKIIDTAAEELTAITGQKAMKTLSRKDISNFKLRKKMPIGVKVTLRKDRMYEFLERLIVVALPRIRDFKGVNSKLDGKGNYTLGITEQIIFPEIDIDKITTLLGMDITFVTSAQTDEEGYALLREFGIPFKNLKKN
;
A
#
# COMPACT_ATOMS: atom_id res chain seq x y z
N MET A 1 9.79 25.10 -9.52
CA MET A 1 8.75 24.26 -10.17
C MET A 1 8.27 23.25 -9.14
N GLU A 2 6.97 23.17 -8.92
CA GLU A 2 6.40 22.18 -7.98
C GLU A 2 6.47 20.80 -8.66
N TYR A 3 7.08 19.82 -7.98
CA TYR A 3 7.17 18.45 -8.50
C TYR A 3 5.79 17.83 -8.56
N VAL A 4 5.37 17.41 -9.73
CA VAL A 4 4.09 16.70 -9.94
C VAL A 4 4.41 15.27 -10.39
N PRO A 5 4.03 14.23 -9.60
CA PRO A 5 4.25 12.83 -9.95
C PRO A 5 3.63 12.48 -11.31
N GLU A 6 4.32 11.66 -12.10
CA GLU A 6 3.84 11.26 -13.43
C GLU A 6 2.50 10.52 -13.38
N LEU A 7 2.29 9.66 -12.40
CA LEU A 7 1.02 8.95 -12.23
C LEU A 7 -0.16 9.89 -11.95
N ARG A 8 0.09 11.06 -11.32
CA ARG A 8 -0.96 12.07 -11.14
C ARG A 8 -1.36 12.74 -12.46
N LYS A 9 -0.40 12.99 -13.36
CA LYS A 9 -0.67 13.48 -14.71
C LYS A 9 -1.39 12.41 -15.53
N LYS A 10 -0.87 11.17 -15.53
CA LYS A 10 -1.46 10.03 -16.21
C LYS A 10 -2.92 9.80 -15.77
N TYR A 11 -3.22 9.96 -14.49
CA TYR A 11 -4.60 9.83 -14.01
C TYR A 11 -5.54 10.81 -14.72
N LYS A 12 -5.16 12.10 -14.81
CA LYS A 12 -6.00 13.13 -15.41
C LYS A 12 -6.12 13.02 -16.93
N GLU A 13 -5.02 12.71 -17.61
CA GLU A 13 -4.91 12.77 -19.08
C GLU A 13 -5.32 11.47 -19.75
N VAL A 14 -5.09 10.32 -19.11
CA VAL A 14 -5.28 9.00 -19.70
C VAL A 14 -6.36 8.20 -18.99
N ILE A 15 -6.26 8.06 -17.65
CA ILE A 15 -7.11 7.13 -16.90
C ILE A 15 -8.56 7.63 -16.84
N VAL A 16 -8.78 8.92 -16.55
CA VAL A 16 -10.14 9.49 -16.49
C VAL A 16 -10.90 9.31 -17.80
N PRO A 17 -10.36 9.64 -18.99
CA PRO A 17 -11.05 9.39 -20.26
C PRO A 17 -11.27 7.91 -20.54
N ALA A 18 -10.31 7.03 -20.20
CA ALA A 18 -10.43 5.59 -20.42
C ALA A 18 -11.58 5.00 -19.61
N LEU A 19 -11.62 5.25 -18.28
CA LEU A 19 -12.69 4.76 -17.41
C LEU A 19 -14.05 5.37 -17.73
N THR A 20 -14.10 6.64 -18.16
CA THR A 20 -15.35 7.27 -18.62
C THR A 20 -15.96 6.52 -19.78
N LYS A 21 -15.14 6.04 -20.73
CA LYS A 21 -15.60 5.23 -21.87
C LYS A 21 -15.99 3.81 -21.45
N GLU A 22 -15.20 3.17 -20.57
CA GLU A 22 -15.41 1.78 -20.15
C GLU A 22 -16.72 1.63 -19.34
N PHE A 23 -17.01 2.59 -18.44
CA PHE A 23 -18.18 2.54 -17.56
C PHE A 23 -19.32 3.52 -17.95
N ASN A 24 -19.19 4.23 -19.08
CA ASN A 24 -20.17 5.21 -19.57
C ASN A 24 -20.59 6.26 -18.54
N TYR A 25 -19.63 6.82 -17.79
CA TYR A 25 -19.90 7.87 -16.83
C TYR A 25 -20.39 9.16 -17.51
N THR A 26 -21.42 9.77 -16.94
CA THR A 26 -21.99 11.03 -17.46
C THR A 26 -21.16 12.26 -17.07
N THR A 27 -20.44 12.18 -15.96
CA THR A 27 -19.61 13.29 -15.46
C THR A 27 -18.21 12.80 -15.01
N PRO A 28 -17.16 13.59 -15.23
CA PRO A 28 -15.81 13.24 -14.77
C PRO A 28 -15.69 13.04 -13.25
N MET A 29 -16.63 13.61 -12.48
CA MET A 29 -16.64 13.49 -11.02
C MET A 29 -17.07 12.11 -10.51
N GLN A 30 -17.73 11.30 -11.37
CA GLN A 30 -18.12 9.94 -11.05
C GLN A 30 -16.96 8.96 -11.19
N VAL A 31 -15.92 9.32 -11.96
CA VAL A 31 -14.76 8.47 -12.20
C VAL A 31 -14.05 8.16 -10.87
N PRO A 32 -13.81 6.87 -10.56
CA PRO A 32 -13.14 6.50 -9.33
C PRO A 32 -11.72 7.07 -9.28
N LYS A 33 -11.31 7.47 -8.08
CA LYS A 33 -9.99 8.02 -7.80
C LYS A 33 -9.33 7.31 -6.63
N LEU A 34 -8.01 7.31 -6.59
CA LEU A 34 -7.27 6.86 -5.43
C LEU A 34 -7.33 7.97 -4.35
N GLU A 35 -7.83 7.64 -3.16
CA GLU A 35 -8.00 8.60 -2.06
C GLU A 35 -6.80 8.62 -1.11
N LYS A 36 -6.29 7.44 -0.78
CA LYS A 36 -5.15 7.25 0.11
C LYS A 36 -4.53 5.87 -0.06
N ILE A 37 -3.26 5.77 0.29
CA ILE A 37 -2.59 4.49 0.50
C ILE A 37 -2.27 4.38 1.98
N VAL A 38 -2.65 3.26 2.58
CA VAL A 38 -2.37 2.96 3.99
C VAL A 38 -1.40 1.80 4.04
N ILE A 39 -0.25 2.03 4.65
CA ILE A 39 0.74 0.99 4.88
C ILE A 39 0.72 0.65 6.36
N ASN A 40 0.53 -0.62 6.66
CA ASN A 40 0.52 -1.15 8.01
C ASN A 40 1.53 -2.27 8.15
N GLN A 41 2.29 -2.24 9.22
CA GLN A 41 3.28 -3.26 9.55
C GLN A 41 3.00 -3.78 10.95
N GLY A 42 2.59 -5.05 11.04
CA GLY A 42 2.37 -5.72 12.31
C GLY A 42 3.68 -6.24 12.90
N VAL A 43 4.04 -5.75 14.08
CA VAL A 43 5.30 -6.12 14.76
C VAL A 43 4.99 -6.87 16.05
N GLY A 44 4.48 -8.11 15.93
CA GLY A 44 4.15 -8.96 17.08
C GLY A 44 5.36 -9.28 17.96
N LYS A 45 6.57 -9.37 17.37
CA LYS A 45 7.83 -9.58 18.09
C LYS A 45 8.19 -8.42 19.05
N ALA A 46 7.62 -7.24 18.87
CA ALA A 46 7.84 -6.08 19.72
C ALA A 46 7.36 -6.27 21.18
N ILE A 47 6.57 -7.31 21.45
CA ILE A 47 6.17 -7.69 22.82
C ILE A 47 7.38 -8.16 23.61
N ALA A 48 8.30 -8.90 22.97
CA ALA A 48 9.54 -9.38 23.58
C ALA A 48 10.66 -8.34 23.54
N ASP A 49 10.80 -7.64 22.40
CA ASP A 49 11.82 -6.61 22.22
C ASP A 49 11.22 -5.32 21.63
N LYS A 50 11.17 -4.30 22.47
CA LYS A 50 10.60 -2.98 22.13
C LYS A 50 11.42 -2.24 21.06
N LYS A 51 12.72 -2.55 20.92
CA LYS A 51 13.59 -1.88 19.92
C LYS A 51 13.15 -2.17 18.50
N ILE A 52 12.60 -3.37 18.24
CA ILE A 52 12.15 -3.77 16.89
C ILE A 52 11.10 -2.79 16.33
N ILE A 53 10.26 -2.21 17.19
CA ILE A 53 9.22 -1.27 16.72
C ILE A 53 9.80 0.09 16.35
N ASP A 54 10.89 0.49 17.01
CA ASP A 54 11.60 1.73 16.67
C ASP A 54 12.27 1.59 15.31
N THR A 55 12.98 0.48 15.08
CA THR A 55 13.57 0.13 13.79
C THR A 55 12.51 0.06 12.69
N ALA A 56 11.39 -0.64 12.93
CA ALA A 56 10.29 -0.72 11.97
C ALA A 56 9.70 0.66 11.63
N ALA A 57 9.62 1.57 12.61
CA ALA A 57 9.14 2.93 12.37
C ALA A 57 10.14 3.76 11.54
N GLU A 58 11.43 3.58 11.74
CA GLU A 58 12.49 4.22 10.96
C GLU A 58 12.50 3.69 9.53
N GLU A 59 12.45 2.36 9.34
CA GLU A 59 12.38 1.72 8.04
C GLU A 59 11.14 2.19 7.24
N LEU A 60 9.96 2.17 7.86
CA LEU A 60 8.73 2.62 7.19
C LEU A 60 8.76 4.12 6.88
N THR A 61 9.43 4.92 7.71
CA THR A 61 9.64 6.35 7.45
C THR A 61 10.58 6.55 6.26
N ALA A 62 11.65 5.77 6.15
CA ALA A 62 12.56 5.81 5.02
C ALA A 62 11.85 5.42 3.70
N ILE A 63 11.07 4.33 3.69
CA ILE A 63 10.31 3.88 2.52
C ILE A 63 9.33 4.95 2.04
N THR A 64 8.59 5.57 2.98
CA THR A 64 7.44 6.44 2.62
C THR A 64 7.78 7.92 2.53
N GLY A 65 8.94 8.33 3.05
CA GLY A 65 9.30 9.74 3.20
C GLY A 65 8.39 10.51 4.17
N GLN A 66 7.56 9.81 4.94
CA GLN A 66 6.64 10.38 5.93
C GLN A 66 6.81 9.67 7.27
N LYS A 67 6.90 10.44 8.36
CA LYS A 67 7.07 9.88 9.71
C LYS A 67 6.00 8.85 10.04
N ALA A 68 6.42 7.64 10.35
CA ALA A 68 5.54 6.54 10.70
C ALA A 68 5.00 6.69 12.13
N MET A 69 3.76 6.27 12.34
CA MET A 69 3.08 6.31 13.62
C MET A 69 3.05 4.90 14.23
N LYS A 70 3.49 4.77 15.48
CA LYS A 70 3.37 3.54 16.25
C LYS A 70 1.92 3.30 16.64
N THR A 71 1.41 2.10 16.41
CA THR A 71 0.05 1.70 16.77
C THR A 71 0.06 0.93 18.10
N LEU A 72 -0.85 1.30 18.98
CA LEU A 72 -0.93 0.76 20.34
C LEU A 72 -2.06 -0.27 20.46
N SER A 73 -1.84 -1.30 21.27
CA SER A 73 -2.89 -2.26 21.61
C SER A 73 -4.07 -1.59 22.30
N ARG A 74 -5.29 -1.99 21.93
CA ARG A 74 -6.55 -1.49 22.51
C ARG A 74 -7.02 -2.32 23.71
N LYS A 75 -6.64 -3.61 23.76
CA LYS A 75 -7.10 -4.58 24.76
C LYS A 75 -5.91 -5.32 25.38
N ASP A 76 -6.13 -5.85 26.56
CA ASP A 76 -5.25 -6.81 27.20
C ASP A 76 -5.57 -8.22 26.68
N ILE A 77 -4.53 -8.97 26.27
CA ILE A 77 -4.68 -10.35 25.82
C ILE A 77 -3.59 -11.18 26.49
N SER A 78 -3.98 -11.95 27.51
CA SER A 78 -3.06 -12.74 28.34
C SER A 78 -2.28 -13.78 27.55
N ASN A 79 -2.92 -14.49 26.64
CA ASN A 79 -2.29 -15.54 25.81
C ASN A 79 -1.10 -15.00 25.00
N PHE A 80 -1.16 -13.74 24.56
CA PHE A 80 -0.08 -13.09 23.83
C PHE A 80 0.84 -12.25 24.73
N LYS A 81 0.67 -12.27 26.03
CA LYS A 81 1.39 -11.41 26.99
C LYS A 81 1.27 -9.92 26.64
N LEU A 82 0.16 -9.52 26.01
CA LEU A 82 -0.11 -8.20 25.50
C LEU A 82 -0.93 -7.40 26.51
N ARG A 83 -0.49 -6.18 26.81
CA ARG A 83 -1.22 -5.23 27.64
C ARG A 83 -1.68 -4.03 26.81
N LYS A 84 -2.76 -3.42 27.24
CA LYS A 84 -3.30 -2.17 26.69
C LYS A 84 -2.21 -1.10 26.62
N LYS A 85 -2.19 -0.34 25.51
CA LYS A 85 -1.20 0.70 25.21
C LYS A 85 0.22 0.19 24.91
N MET A 86 0.45 -1.10 24.79
CA MET A 86 1.73 -1.59 24.26
C MET A 86 1.82 -1.33 22.75
N PRO A 87 2.95 -0.81 22.25
CA PRO A 87 3.16 -0.63 20.82
C PRO A 87 3.38 -1.98 20.15
N ILE A 88 2.59 -2.30 19.12
CA ILE A 88 2.58 -3.61 18.44
C ILE A 88 2.61 -3.52 16.91
N GLY A 89 2.64 -2.33 16.37
CA GLY A 89 2.70 -2.12 14.93
C GLY A 89 3.05 -0.69 14.56
N VAL A 90 3.25 -0.49 13.28
CA VAL A 90 3.58 0.81 12.69
C VAL A 90 2.67 1.07 11.50
N LYS A 91 2.25 2.31 11.31
CA LYS A 91 1.32 2.69 10.25
C LYS A 91 1.71 4.03 9.63
N VAL A 92 1.54 4.13 8.31
CA VAL A 92 1.59 5.39 7.56
C VAL A 92 0.36 5.51 6.66
N THR A 93 -0.14 6.73 6.48
CA THR A 93 -1.21 7.03 5.51
C THR A 93 -0.71 8.10 4.56
N LEU A 94 -0.58 7.73 3.29
CA LEU A 94 -0.13 8.61 2.21
C LEU A 94 -1.33 9.18 1.46
N ARG A 95 -1.22 10.45 1.07
CA ARG A 95 -2.25 11.18 0.30
C ARG A 95 -1.59 12.10 -0.73
N LYS A 96 -2.38 12.55 -1.71
CA LYS A 96 -1.95 13.51 -2.74
C LYS A 96 -0.67 13.05 -3.46
N ASP A 97 0.32 13.93 -3.60
CA ASP A 97 1.52 13.69 -4.41
C ASP A 97 2.39 12.57 -3.86
N ARG A 98 2.55 12.49 -2.52
CA ARG A 98 3.30 11.40 -1.87
C ARG A 98 2.68 10.03 -2.11
N MET A 99 1.36 9.96 -2.24
CA MET A 99 0.63 8.73 -2.56
C MET A 99 0.95 8.26 -3.98
N TYR A 100 0.91 9.15 -4.97
CA TYR A 100 1.23 8.81 -6.36
C TYR A 100 2.69 8.45 -6.55
N GLU A 101 3.59 9.18 -5.91
CA GLU A 101 5.02 8.91 -5.93
C GLU A 101 5.35 7.53 -5.34
N PHE A 102 4.77 7.21 -4.18
CA PHE A 102 4.93 5.89 -3.58
C PHE A 102 4.36 4.78 -4.47
N LEU A 103 3.18 5.00 -5.08
CA LEU A 103 2.58 4.03 -6.01
C LEU A 103 3.48 3.76 -7.22
N GLU A 104 4.08 4.80 -7.78
CA GLU A 104 5.00 4.68 -8.90
C GLU A 104 6.24 3.85 -8.54
N ARG A 105 6.91 4.15 -7.42
CA ARG A 105 8.04 3.35 -6.92
C ARG A 105 7.66 1.92 -6.60
N LEU A 106 6.50 1.70 -6.03
CA LEU A 106 6.00 0.36 -5.75
C LEU A 106 5.89 -0.46 -7.03
N ILE A 107 5.26 0.08 -8.08
CA ILE A 107 5.01 -0.62 -9.35
C ILE A 107 6.31 -0.84 -10.14
N VAL A 108 7.13 0.20 -10.27
CA VAL A 108 8.29 0.19 -11.17
C VAL A 108 9.50 -0.47 -10.51
N VAL A 109 9.70 -0.27 -9.21
CA VAL A 109 10.93 -0.67 -8.52
C VAL A 109 10.70 -1.82 -7.56
N ALA A 110 9.72 -1.72 -6.65
CA ALA A 110 9.57 -2.67 -5.56
C ALA A 110 8.97 -4.01 -6.01
N LEU A 111 7.85 -4.01 -6.75
CA LEU A 111 7.19 -5.24 -7.19
C LEU A 111 8.08 -6.16 -8.04
N PRO A 112 8.86 -5.64 -9.04
CA PRO A 112 9.75 -6.49 -9.82
C PRO A 112 10.88 -7.14 -9.01
N ARG A 113 11.21 -6.61 -7.84
CA ARG A 113 12.25 -7.14 -6.94
C ARG A 113 11.76 -8.28 -6.05
N ILE A 114 10.44 -8.54 -6.04
CA ILE A 114 9.89 -9.70 -5.33
C ILE A 114 10.37 -10.98 -6.02
N ARG A 115 10.95 -11.89 -5.23
CA ARG A 115 11.38 -13.20 -5.73
C ARG A 115 10.18 -13.98 -6.29
N ASP A 116 10.35 -14.57 -7.47
CA ASP A 116 9.32 -15.35 -8.18
C ASP A 116 7.99 -14.60 -8.38
N PHE A 117 8.05 -13.31 -8.63
CA PHE A 117 6.87 -12.48 -8.83
C PHE A 117 6.05 -12.94 -10.04
N LYS A 118 4.82 -13.38 -9.81
CA LYS A 118 3.86 -13.83 -10.83
C LYS A 118 2.64 -12.93 -10.97
N GLY A 119 2.74 -11.69 -10.50
CA GLY A 119 1.63 -10.75 -10.41
C GLY A 119 0.90 -10.83 -9.06
N VAL A 120 0.10 -9.80 -8.79
CA VAL A 120 -0.67 -9.68 -7.54
C VAL A 120 -2.07 -10.27 -7.67
N ASN A 121 -2.68 -10.69 -6.58
CA ASN A 121 -4.04 -11.22 -6.58
C ASN A 121 -5.03 -10.12 -6.99
N SER A 122 -6.09 -10.49 -7.70
CA SER A 122 -7.13 -9.56 -8.18
C SER A 122 -8.36 -9.47 -7.26
N LYS A 123 -8.32 -10.08 -6.06
CA LYS A 123 -9.45 -10.03 -5.13
C LYS A 123 -9.46 -8.72 -4.35
N LEU A 124 -10.52 -7.94 -4.51
CA LEU A 124 -10.83 -6.72 -3.77
C LEU A 124 -11.73 -7.00 -2.56
N ASP A 125 -12.12 -5.96 -1.83
CA ASP A 125 -12.88 -6.06 -0.56
C ASP A 125 -14.41 -6.02 -0.73
N GLY A 126 -14.93 -5.95 -1.94
CA GLY A 126 -16.36 -5.77 -2.24
C GLY A 126 -16.81 -4.30 -2.34
N LYS A 127 -15.88 -3.36 -2.10
CA LYS A 127 -16.12 -1.89 -2.17
C LYS A 127 -15.03 -1.16 -2.97
N GLY A 128 -14.35 -1.87 -3.86
CA GLY A 128 -13.33 -1.30 -4.73
C GLY A 128 -12.01 -0.96 -4.05
N ASN A 129 -11.78 -1.35 -2.79
CA ASN A 129 -10.47 -1.21 -2.16
C ASN A 129 -9.64 -2.47 -2.36
N TYR A 130 -8.33 -2.29 -2.41
CA TYR A 130 -7.40 -3.39 -2.64
C TYR A 130 -6.31 -3.42 -1.57
N THR A 131 -5.99 -4.61 -1.06
CA THR A 131 -4.88 -4.79 -0.12
C THR A 131 -3.86 -5.77 -0.68
N LEU A 132 -2.61 -5.32 -0.73
CA LEU A 132 -1.44 -6.09 -1.12
C LEU A 132 -0.61 -6.43 0.11
N GLY A 133 -0.44 -7.72 0.39
CA GLY A 133 0.48 -8.21 1.40
C GLY A 133 1.88 -8.39 0.81
N ILE A 134 2.88 -7.85 1.47
CA ILE A 134 4.29 -8.00 1.16
C ILE A 134 4.95 -8.74 2.33
N THR A 135 5.68 -9.80 2.04
CA THR A 135 6.31 -10.65 3.07
C THR A 135 7.63 -10.07 3.58
N GLU A 136 8.35 -9.32 2.76
CA GLU A 136 9.69 -8.85 3.06
C GLU A 136 9.86 -7.36 2.69
N GLN A 137 10.33 -6.54 3.64
CA GLN A 137 10.59 -5.12 3.40
C GLN A 137 11.81 -4.85 2.49
N ILE A 138 12.65 -5.85 2.25
CA ILE A 138 13.90 -5.74 1.47
C ILE A 138 13.66 -5.35 0.00
N ILE A 139 12.44 -5.54 -0.50
CA ILE A 139 12.10 -5.15 -1.88
C ILE A 139 12.24 -3.64 -2.12
N PHE A 140 12.19 -2.82 -1.07
CA PHE A 140 12.37 -1.38 -1.15
C PHE A 140 13.85 -1.02 -1.11
N PRO A 141 14.38 -0.31 -2.13
CA PRO A 141 15.80 0.05 -2.21
C PRO A 141 16.27 1.03 -1.13
N GLU A 142 15.34 1.71 -0.48
CA GLU A 142 15.62 2.67 0.60
C GLU A 142 16.08 1.99 1.89
N ILE A 143 15.91 0.68 1.98
CA ILE A 143 16.30 -0.10 3.14
C ILE A 143 17.70 -0.66 2.96
N ASP A 144 18.54 -0.41 3.93
CA ASP A 144 19.89 -0.95 4.03
C ASP A 144 19.84 -2.38 4.57
N ILE A 145 20.18 -3.35 3.73
CA ILE A 145 20.10 -4.79 4.06
C ILE A 145 20.98 -5.15 5.26
N ASP A 146 22.12 -4.47 5.40
CA ASP A 146 23.08 -4.75 6.48
C ASP A 146 22.56 -4.33 7.86
N LYS A 147 21.58 -3.44 7.92
CA LYS A 147 20.95 -2.96 9.16
C LYS A 147 19.72 -3.75 9.58
N ILE A 148 19.23 -4.65 8.74
CA ILE A 148 18.03 -5.43 9.02
C ILE A 148 18.34 -6.52 10.04
N THR A 149 17.69 -6.44 11.19
CA THR A 149 17.77 -7.48 12.22
C THR A 149 16.66 -8.52 12.09
N THR A 150 15.52 -8.14 11.51
CA THR A 150 14.34 -9.01 11.39
C THR A 150 13.61 -8.70 10.10
N LEU A 151 13.24 -9.75 9.35
CA LEU A 151 12.32 -9.62 8.23
C LEU A 151 10.91 -9.33 8.75
N LEU A 152 10.34 -8.25 8.25
CA LEU A 152 9.01 -7.78 8.61
C LEU A 152 8.17 -7.62 7.34
N GLY A 153 7.01 -8.28 7.32
CA GLY A 153 6.02 -8.07 6.28
C GLY A 153 5.20 -6.82 6.52
N MET A 154 4.52 -6.37 5.47
CA MET A 154 3.61 -5.22 5.54
C MET A 154 2.40 -5.40 4.63
N ASP A 155 1.30 -4.78 5.01
CA ASP A 155 0.08 -4.69 4.20
C ASP A 155 -0.04 -3.28 3.63
N ILE A 156 -0.19 -3.19 2.31
CA ILE A 156 -0.41 -1.94 1.58
C ILE A 156 -1.84 -1.93 1.10
N THR A 157 -2.66 -1.06 1.66
CA THR A 157 -4.07 -0.92 1.30
C THR A 157 -4.29 0.32 0.45
N PHE A 158 -4.80 0.12 -0.75
CA PHE A 158 -5.23 1.16 -1.69
C PHE A 158 -6.71 1.44 -1.45
N VAL A 159 -7.01 2.62 -0.95
CA VAL A 159 -8.39 3.06 -0.72
C VAL A 159 -8.81 3.93 -1.88
N THR A 160 -9.85 3.48 -2.58
CA THR A 160 -10.41 4.18 -3.74
C THR A 160 -11.77 4.76 -3.43
N SER A 161 -12.28 5.60 -4.31
CA SER A 161 -13.67 6.08 -4.27
C SER A 161 -14.62 5.25 -5.15
N ALA A 162 -14.16 4.11 -5.66
CA ALA A 162 -14.99 3.18 -6.42
C ALA A 162 -16.13 2.63 -5.56
N GLN A 163 -17.26 2.34 -6.16
CA GLN A 163 -18.41 1.74 -5.49
C GLN A 163 -18.44 0.21 -5.66
N THR A 164 -17.84 -0.27 -6.74
CA THR A 164 -17.77 -1.69 -7.07
C THR A 164 -16.32 -2.15 -7.22
N ASP A 165 -16.11 -3.46 -7.07
CA ASP A 165 -14.78 -4.07 -7.28
C ASP A 165 -14.32 -3.97 -8.73
N GLU A 166 -15.25 -3.98 -9.69
CA GLU A 166 -14.94 -3.84 -11.11
C GLU A 166 -14.32 -2.47 -11.41
N GLU A 167 -14.93 -1.41 -10.89
CA GLU A 167 -14.40 -0.04 -11.01
C GLU A 167 -13.03 0.12 -10.34
N GLY A 168 -12.89 -0.43 -9.11
CA GLY A 168 -11.63 -0.42 -8.37
C GLY A 168 -10.52 -1.18 -9.10
N TYR A 169 -10.84 -2.36 -9.63
CA TYR A 169 -9.92 -3.17 -10.43
C TYR A 169 -9.47 -2.44 -11.69
N ALA A 170 -10.41 -1.89 -12.45
CA ALA A 170 -10.10 -1.14 -13.67
C ALA A 170 -9.18 0.06 -13.38
N LEU A 171 -9.50 0.84 -12.32
CA LEU A 171 -8.67 1.96 -11.88
C LEU A 171 -7.23 1.53 -11.58
N LEU A 172 -7.05 0.47 -10.78
CA LEU A 172 -5.73 0.00 -10.35
C LEU A 172 -4.95 -0.64 -11.52
N ARG A 173 -5.63 -1.31 -12.45
CA ARG A 173 -5.06 -1.84 -13.70
C ARG A 173 -4.51 -0.71 -14.56
N GLU A 174 -5.25 0.38 -14.74
CA GLU A 174 -4.83 1.55 -15.52
C GLU A 174 -3.64 2.29 -14.88
N PHE A 175 -3.52 2.28 -13.56
CA PHE A 175 -2.31 2.73 -12.88
C PHE A 175 -1.09 1.85 -13.17
N GLY A 176 -1.30 0.60 -13.59
CA GLY A 176 -0.24 -0.34 -13.95
C GLY A 176 0.07 -1.38 -12.88
N ILE A 177 -0.83 -1.62 -11.92
CA ILE A 177 -0.67 -2.73 -10.96
C ILE A 177 -0.76 -4.06 -11.74
N PRO A 178 0.28 -4.91 -11.66
CA PRO A 178 0.37 -6.15 -12.43
C PRO A 178 -0.46 -7.27 -11.78
N PHE A 179 -1.76 -7.27 -12.01
CA PHE A 179 -2.63 -8.35 -11.56
C PHE A 179 -2.31 -9.67 -12.27
N LYS A 180 -2.45 -10.78 -11.55
CA LYS A 180 -2.40 -12.10 -12.18
C LYS A 180 -3.55 -12.20 -13.17
N ASN A 181 -3.24 -12.66 -14.39
CA ASN A 181 -4.28 -13.01 -15.36
C ASN A 181 -5.13 -14.12 -14.74
N LEU A 182 -6.36 -13.81 -14.34
CA LEU A 182 -7.35 -14.83 -14.07
C LEU A 182 -7.55 -15.57 -15.39
N LYS A 183 -7.09 -16.83 -15.49
CA LYS A 183 -7.60 -17.72 -16.53
C LYS A 183 -9.10 -17.72 -16.33
N LYS A 184 -9.84 -17.13 -17.27
CA LYS A 184 -11.28 -17.35 -17.36
C LYS A 184 -11.46 -18.86 -17.53
N ASN A 185 -11.89 -19.51 -16.46
CA ASN A 185 -12.43 -20.87 -16.56
C ASN A 185 -13.78 -20.81 -17.27
#